data_3bf7e2bbb50525c3441e445695620f39
#
_entry.id   3bf7e2bbb50525c3441e445695620f39
#
_cell.length_a   1.000
_cell.length_b   1.000
_cell.length_c   1.000
_cell.angle_alpha   90.00
_cell.angle_beta   90.00
_cell.angle_gamma   90.00
#
_symmetry.space_group_name_H-M   'P 1'
#
loop_
_entity.id
_entity.type
_entity.pdbx_description
1 polymer ?
#
loop_
_entity_poly.entity_id
_entity_poly.type
_entity_poly.pdbx_seq_one_letter_code
_entity_poly.pdbx_strand_id
1 'polypeptide(L)'
;MNKRKIAGFTKILLSSVVVILSVFMFGCKDSVNAPNLGTNSKSNLSTLDKQAMSQIAELDSVVASFDPNFNESQSDSYLGKINSAITPFIVWQHVILTNKTFEFTPASDSVNIGDSVYVKLTRTYQGVLNIAASNQDTLTRPDTIITKNFTTNVVTRLLFQHVDTTSNPMHNWKLLGVSLASGGTNTTNFKINSLTVTLSSGDTVTITDPTNYFISRSDKWKHWHRCPEFGSDDSVKISVEVYSAYADTDFVTLTYGADHHGLHRNKSKLDLVSQTASGGGYIRTYQKTFNVSHYRGYFSAVLNAFTRQTIYDDSAPVESNTWGLPYKVGH
;
A
#
# COMPACT_ATOMS: atom_id res chain seq x y z
N MET A 1 50.87 -1.49 49.78
CA MET A 1 49.95 -1.09 50.90
C MET A 1 49.06 0.03 50.38
N ASN A 2 47.84 -0.23 50.01
CA ASN A 2 46.64 0.50 50.37
C ASN A 2 45.42 -0.03 49.55
N LYS A 3 44.71 -0.96 50.19
CA LYS A 3 43.35 -1.32 49.82
C LYS A 3 42.42 -0.24 50.38
N ARG A 4 41.65 0.47 49.56
CA ARG A 4 40.46 1.16 50.05
C ARG A 4 39.36 1.19 48.97
N LYS A 5 38.29 0.41 49.23
CA LYS A 5 36.88 0.69 49.11
C LYS A 5 36.34 1.00 47.69
N ILE A 6 35.86 -0.03 47.04
CA ILE A 6 34.75 0.05 46.10
C ILE A 6 33.63 -0.79 46.75
N ALA A 7 32.79 -0.13 47.53
CA ALA A 7 31.51 -0.67 48.00
C ALA A 7 30.55 0.52 48.04
N GLY A 8 29.66 0.61 47.07
CA GLY A 8 28.62 1.64 47.09
C GLY A 8 27.88 1.92 45.78
N PHE A 9 28.13 1.19 44.69
CA PHE A 9 27.48 1.51 43.41
C PHE A 9 26.47 0.46 42.89
N THR A 10 26.20 -0.60 43.66
CA THR A 10 25.37 -1.72 43.17
C THR A 10 23.93 -1.72 43.67
N LYS A 11 23.44 -0.69 44.33
CA LYS A 11 22.07 -0.65 44.87
C LYS A 11 21.12 0.37 44.22
N ILE A 12 21.58 1.17 43.25
CA ILE A 12 20.73 2.18 42.59
C ILE A 12 20.28 1.72 41.19
N LEU A 13 20.86 0.64 40.65
CA LEU A 13 20.53 0.16 39.30
C LEU A 13 19.37 -0.86 39.24
N LEU A 14 18.86 -1.32 40.39
CA LEU A 14 17.75 -2.30 40.42
C LEU A 14 16.37 -1.68 40.60
N SER A 15 16.30 -0.39 40.91
CA SER A 15 15.02 0.31 41.13
C SER A 15 14.46 0.99 39.86
N SER A 16 15.27 1.21 38.84
CA SER A 16 14.85 1.88 37.59
C SER A 16 14.39 0.95 36.49
N VAL A 17 14.60 -0.37 36.60
CA VAL A 17 14.18 -1.34 35.60
C VAL A 17 12.73 -1.80 35.77
N VAL A 18 12.16 -1.66 36.97
CA VAL A 18 10.78 -2.10 37.26
C VAL A 18 9.73 -1.07 36.84
N VAL A 19 10.09 0.20 36.65
CA VAL A 19 9.15 1.26 36.26
C VAL A 19 9.00 1.38 34.74
N ILE A 20 9.92 0.84 33.94
CA ILE A 20 9.86 0.92 32.47
C ILE A 20 9.02 -0.23 31.87
N LEU A 21 8.73 -1.30 32.62
CA LEU A 21 7.95 -2.44 32.12
C LEU A 21 6.43 -2.29 32.27
N SER A 22 5.95 -1.21 32.90
CA SER A 22 4.50 -0.99 33.11
C SER A 22 3.85 0.01 32.15
N VAL A 23 4.60 0.57 31.16
CA VAL A 23 4.04 1.55 30.20
C VAL A 23 3.77 0.94 28.82
N PHE A 24 4.14 -0.33 28.57
CA PHE A 24 3.88 -0.99 27.29
C PHE A 24 2.60 -1.85 27.23
N MET A 25 1.68 -1.69 28.19
CA MET A 25 0.38 -2.39 28.18
C MET A 25 -0.80 -1.47 27.83
N PHE A 26 -0.57 -0.34 27.19
CA PHE A 26 -1.64 0.32 26.47
C PHE A 26 -1.52 -0.08 25.00
N GLY A 27 -1.96 -1.33 24.76
CA GLY A 27 -2.22 -1.81 23.43
C GLY A 27 -3.13 -0.82 22.70
N CYS A 28 -2.79 -0.54 21.46
CA CYS A 28 -3.71 0.03 20.50
C CYS A 28 -5.05 -0.69 20.63
N LYS A 29 -6.02 -0.05 21.24
CA LYS A 29 -7.41 -0.35 20.98
C LYS A 29 -7.67 0.19 19.58
N ASP A 30 -7.35 -0.61 18.57
CA ASP A 30 -8.05 -0.48 17.31
C ASP A 30 -9.53 -0.72 17.63
N SER A 31 -10.25 0.37 17.81
CA SER A 31 -11.71 0.30 17.92
C SER A 31 -12.19 -0.17 16.55
N VAL A 32 -12.45 -1.47 16.43
CA VAL A 32 -13.33 -2.00 15.40
C VAL A 32 -14.70 -1.43 15.71
N ASN A 33 -14.90 -0.16 15.34
CA ASN A 33 -16.24 0.41 15.29
C ASN A 33 -16.92 -0.32 14.14
N ALA A 34 -17.76 -1.31 14.50
CA ALA A 34 -18.71 -1.88 13.58
C ALA A 34 -19.53 -0.69 13.02
N PRO A 35 -19.45 -0.40 11.71
CA PRO A 35 -20.24 0.65 11.13
C PRO A 35 -21.71 0.26 11.34
N ASN A 36 -22.50 1.23 11.79
CA ASN A 36 -23.95 1.14 11.81
C ASN A 36 -24.41 1.01 10.36
N LEU A 37 -24.52 -0.23 9.87
CA LEU A 37 -25.02 -0.52 8.53
C LEU A 37 -26.51 -0.19 8.52
N GLY A 38 -26.82 0.86 7.78
CA GLY A 38 -28.19 1.17 7.41
C GLY A 38 -28.90 -0.10 6.92
N THR A 39 -29.97 -0.37 7.57
CA THR A 39 -31.02 -1.36 7.32
C THR A 39 -31.14 -1.83 5.87
N ASN A 40 -31.07 -3.15 5.70
CA ASN A 40 -31.60 -4.04 4.68
C ASN A 40 -30.56 -4.90 3.93
N SER A 41 -29.74 -5.67 4.66
CA SER A 41 -29.40 -7.00 4.22
C SER A 41 -29.31 -7.92 5.44
N LYS A 42 -30.23 -8.89 5.52
CA LYS A 42 -30.17 -9.98 6.47
C LYS A 42 -28.98 -10.89 6.13
N SER A 43 -27.75 -10.43 6.42
CA SER A 43 -26.62 -11.35 6.33
C SER A 43 -26.58 -12.17 7.61
N ASN A 44 -26.73 -13.48 7.52
CA ASN A 44 -26.62 -14.43 8.64
C ASN A 44 -25.15 -14.62 9.12
N LEU A 45 -24.23 -13.74 8.71
CA LEU A 45 -22.86 -13.74 9.22
C LEU A 45 -22.84 -13.23 10.65
N SER A 46 -22.36 -14.07 11.56
CA SER A 46 -22.17 -13.69 12.96
C SER A 46 -21.05 -12.64 13.10
N THR A 47 -21.06 -11.94 14.21
CA THR A 47 -19.95 -11.01 14.55
C THR A 47 -18.62 -11.75 14.64
N LEU A 48 -18.63 -12.99 15.15
CA LEU A 48 -17.41 -13.82 15.25
C LEU A 48 -16.87 -14.21 13.88
N ASP A 49 -17.73 -14.54 12.92
CA ASP A 49 -17.31 -14.83 11.54
C ASP A 49 -16.66 -13.61 10.88
N LYS A 50 -17.27 -12.44 11.05
CA LYS A 50 -16.73 -11.17 10.52
C LYS A 50 -15.36 -10.85 11.12
N GLN A 51 -15.20 -11.03 12.44
CA GLN A 51 -13.93 -10.87 13.13
C GLN A 51 -12.88 -11.87 12.63
N ALA A 52 -13.25 -13.14 12.48
CA ALA A 52 -12.34 -14.16 11.96
C ALA A 52 -11.83 -13.83 10.55
N MET A 53 -12.74 -13.49 9.62
CA MET A 53 -12.35 -13.11 8.26
C MET A 53 -11.45 -11.86 8.25
N SER A 54 -11.73 -10.86 9.10
CA SER A 54 -10.87 -9.67 9.21
C SER A 54 -9.47 -10.04 9.70
N GLN A 55 -9.36 -10.87 10.74
CA GLN A 55 -8.07 -11.33 11.27
C GLN A 55 -7.29 -12.17 10.25
N ILE A 56 -7.96 -13.08 9.52
CA ILE A 56 -7.33 -13.84 8.44
C ILE A 56 -6.76 -12.91 7.38
N ALA A 57 -7.50 -11.85 7.00
CA ALA A 57 -7.02 -10.87 6.03
C ALA A 57 -5.80 -10.10 6.54
N GLU A 58 -5.79 -9.69 7.79
CA GLU A 58 -4.68 -8.94 8.39
C GLU A 58 -3.40 -9.76 8.55
N LEU A 59 -3.54 -11.07 8.76
CA LEU A 59 -2.42 -12.02 8.87
C LEU A 59 -1.89 -12.50 7.51
N ASP A 60 -2.65 -12.28 6.44
CA ASP A 60 -2.21 -12.72 5.11
C ASP A 60 -1.07 -11.85 4.58
N SER A 61 0.04 -12.47 4.17
CA SER A 61 1.26 -11.78 3.73
C SER A 61 1.05 -10.87 2.52
N VAL A 62 0.18 -11.26 1.58
CA VAL A 62 -0.15 -10.45 0.38
C VAL A 62 -0.93 -9.20 0.78
N VAL A 63 -1.90 -9.36 1.68
CA VAL A 63 -2.74 -8.25 2.15
C VAL A 63 -1.94 -7.31 3.06
N ALA A 64 -1.14 -7.88 3.98
CA ALA A 64 -0.38 -7.14 4.98
C ALA A 64 0.80 -6.35 4.39
N SER A 65 1.45 -6.85 3.33
CA SER A 65 2.62 -6.18 2.73
C SER A 65 2.29 -4.91 1.95
N PHE A 66 1.00 -4.60 1.73
CA PHE A 66 0.60 -3.35 1.07
C PHE A 66 0.93 -2.11 1.94
N ASP A 67 0.56 -2.14 3.21
CA ASP A 67 0.69 -0.99 4.11
C ASP A 67 2.15 -0.49 4.26
N PRO A 68 3.17 -1.35 4.46
CA PRO A 68 4.55 -0.93 4.52
C PRO A 68 5.09 -0.33 3.22
N ASN A 69 4.63 -0.80 2.05
CA ASN A 69 5.04 -0.23 0.76
C ASN A 69 4.32 1.09 0.45
N PHE A 70 3.11 1.29 0.97
CA PHE A 70 2.39 2.55 0.85
C PHE A 70 2.96 3.63 1.79
N ASN A 71 3.26 3.29 3.04
CA ASN A 71 3.86 4.19 4.03
C ASN A 71 5.37 4.31 3.80
N GLU A 72 5.74 4.96 2.73
CA GLU A 72 7.14 5.09 2.35
C GLU A 72 7.78 6.34 2.92
N SER A 73 8.87 6.16 3.64
CA SER A 73 9.76 7.24 4.08
C SER A 73 10.95 7.47 3.12
N GLN A 74 11.05 6.67 2.05
CA GLN A 74 12.11 6.85 1.07
C GLN A 74 11.83 8.04 0.16
N SER A 75 12.84 8.88 0.03
CA SER A 75 12.82 10.07 -0.83
C SER A 75 13.21 9.70 -2.26
N ASP A 76 12.48 10.27 -3.23
CA ASP A 76 12.95 10.34 -4.61
C ASP A 76 13.49 11.73 -4.91
N SER A 77 14.61 11.78 -5.62
CA SER A 77 15.12 13.06 -6.12
C SER A 77 14.38 13.45 -7.40
N TYR A 78 13.70 14.58 -7.35
CA TYR A 78 13.04 15.19 -8.49
C TYR A 78 13.94 16.31 -9.01
N LEU A 79 14.81 16.00 -9.97
CA LEU A 79 15.63 17.00 -10.61
C LEU A 79 14.95 17.47 -11.91
N GLY A 80 14.47 18.70 -11.93
CA GLY A 80 13.93 19.30 -13.16
C GLY A 80 13.58 20.76 -12.92
N LYS A 81 14.38 21.68 -13.49
CA LYS A 81 14.07 23.11 -13.58
C LYS A 81 12.96 23.31 -14.61
N ILE A 82 11.83 23.84 -14.17
CA ILE A 82 10.82 24.47 -15.04
C ILE A 82 10.18 25.57 -14.20
N ASN A 83 9.73 26.67 -14.79
CA ASN A 83 8.98 27.75 -14.15
C ASN A 83 7.88 27.20 -13.23
N SER A 84 8.20 27.04 -11.96
CA SER A 84 7.34 26.51 -10.92
C SER A 84 7.48 27.36 -9.67
N ALA A 85 6.46 27.37 -8.82
CA ALA A 85 6.48 28.13 -7.57
C ALA A 85 7.62 27.67 -6.65
N ILE A 86 8.00 26.39 -6.75
CA ILE A 86 9.10 25.79 -5.98
C ILE A 86 9.94 24.86 -6.88
N THR A 87 11.21 24.68 -6.50
CA THR A 87 12.11 23.68 -7.08
C THR A 87 12.23 22.51 -6.11
N PRO A 88 11.53 21.37 -6.32
CA PRO A 88 11.59 20.22 -5.43
C PRO A 88 12.89 19.45 -5.66
N PHE A 89 13.52 19.00 -4.55
CA PHE A 89 14.70 18.13 -4.57
C PHE A 89 14.36 16.73 -4.11
N ILE A 90 13.59 16.62 -3.05
CA ILE A 90 13.27 15.35 -2.39
C ILE A 90 11.79 15.36 -2.00
N VAL A 91 11.09 14.28 -2.28
CA VAL A 91 9.68 14.11 -1.91
C VAL A 91 9.50 12.79 -1.17
N TRP A 92 8.82 12.82 -0.03
CA TRP A 92 8.46 11.62 0.72
C TRP A 92 7.12 11.81 1.41
N GLN A 93 6.40 10.71 1.62
CA GLN A 93 5.15 10.72 2.37
C GLN A 93 5.32 10.02 3.71
N HIS A 94 4.57 10.49 4.69
CA HIS A 94 4.50 9.88 6.01
C HIS A 94 3.04 9.69 6.39
N VAL A 95 2.63 8.44 6.60
CA VAL A 95 1.29 8.08 7.07
C VAL A 95 1.25 8.23 8.60
N ILE A 96 0.31 9.02 9.08
CA ILE A 96 0.11 9.30 10.51
C ILE A 96 -0.94 8.37 11.08
N LEU A 97 -2.00 8.10 10.30
CA LEU A 97 -3.14 7.29 10.71
C LEU A 97 -3.58 6.37 9.58
N THR A 98 -3.80 5.11 9.91
CA THR A 98 -4.42 4.13 9.03
C THR A 98 -5.69 3.59 9.67
N ASN A 99 -6.83 3.76 9.01
CA ASN A 99 -8.09 3.13 9.38
C ASN A 99 -8.44 2.04 8.38
N LYS A 100 -8.92 0.88 8.87
CA LYS A 100 -9.38 -0.23 8.05
C LYS A 100 -10.85 -0.50 8.32
N THR A 101 -11.63 -0.60 7.25
CA THR A 101 -13.05 -0.98 7.34
C THR A 101 -13.31 -2.19 6.46
N PHE A 102 -14.13 -3.13 6.96
CA PHE A 102 -14.50 -4.36 6.28
C PHE A 102 -16.01 -4.38 6.05
N GLU A 103 -16.41 -4.44 4.80
CA GLU A 103 -17.80 -4.58 4.38
C GLU A 103 -18.01 -6.00 3.84
N PHE A 104 -18.94 -6.75 4.42
CA PHE A 104 -19.16 -8.17 4.13
C PHE A 104 -20.41 -8.34 3.27
N THR A 105 -20.27 -9.00 2.13
CA THR A 105 -21.35 -9.31 1.20
C THR A 105 -21.37 -10.82 0.94
N PRO A 106 -22.22 -11.58 1.64
CA PRO A 106 -22.39 -13.00 1.38
C PRO A 106 -23.06 -13.20 0.01
N ALA A 107 -22.77 -14.33 -0.64
CA ALA A 107 -23.35 -14.68 -1.93
C ALA A 107 -24.81 -15.10 -1.82
N SER A 108 -25.29 -15.47 -0.62
CA SER A 108 -26.66 -15.89 -0.32
C SER A 108 -27.13 -15.37 1.04
N ASP A 109 -28.44 -15.36 1.29
CA ASP A 109 -29.04 -14.92 2.55
C ASP A 109 -28.68 -15.83 3.75
N SER A 110 -28.34 -17.11 3.48
CA SER A 110 -27.84 -18.06 4.46
C SER A 110 -26.47 -18.54 4.04
N VAL A 111 -25.50 -18.53 4.97
CA VAL A 111 -24.13 -18.97 4.68
C VAL A 111 -23.93 -20.39 5.19
N ASN A 112 -23.74 -21.33 4.26
CA ASN A 112 -23.48 -22.74 4.50
C ASN A 112 -22.02 -23.07 4.17
N ILE A 113 -21.58 -24.29 4.54
CA ILE A 113 -20.28 -24.81 4.10
C ILE A 113 -20.25 -24.85 2.56
N GLY A 114 -19.19 -24.32 1.98
CA GLY A 114 -19.01 -24.17 0.53
C GLY A 114 -19.36 -22.79 -0.01
N ASP A 115 -20.18 -22.01 0.70
CA ASP A 115 -20.60 -20.68 0.28
C ASP A 115 -19.44 -19.67 0.38
N SER A 116 -19.54 -18.64 -0.45
CA SER A 116 -18.54 -17.59 -0.54
C SER A 116 -19.04 -16.27 0.03
N VAL A 117 -18.12 -15.51 0.62
CA VAL A 117 -18.34 -14.14 1.09
C VAL A 117 -17.35 -13.23 0.44
N TYR A 118 -17.84 -12.17 -0.22
CA TYR A 118 -17.00 -11.07 -0.68
C TYR A 118 -16.83 -10.06 0.46
N VAL A 119 -15.59 -9.67 0.69
CA VAL A 119 -15.24 -8.67 1.70
C VAL A 119 -14.52 -7.52 1.02
N LYS A 120 -15.08 -6.32 1.15
CA LYS A 120 -14.43 -5.09 0.70
C LYS A 120 -13.63 -4.52 1.86
N LEU A 121 -12.33 -4.56 1.76
CA LEU A 121 -11.40 -3.90 2.67
C LEU A 121 -11.10 -2.51 2.13
N THR A 122 -11.51 -1.49 2.87
CA THR A 122 -11.13 -0.09 2.59
C THR A 122 -10.11 0.35 3.62
N ARG A 123 -8.94 0.79 3.14
CA ARG A 123 -7.91 1.43 3.95
C ARG A 123 -7.96 2.93 3.73
N THR A 124 -8.13 3.70 4.79
CA THR A 124 -8.04 5.17 4.76
C THR A 124 -6.73 5.58 5.40
N TYR A 125 -5.84 6.15 4.61
CA TYR A 125 -4.57 6.69 5.06
C TYR A 125 -4.69 8.21 5.21
N GLN A 126 -4.33 8.72 6.36
CA GLN A 126 -4.16 10.14 6.61
C GLN A 126 -2.68 10.40 6.90
N GLY A 127 -2.12 11.39 6.25
CA GLY A 127 -0.69 11.65 6.38
C GLY A 127 -0.28 12.98 5.79
N VAL A 128 1.04 13.14 5.67
CA VAL A 128 1.67 14.32 5.11
C VAL A 128 2.60 13.94 3.96
N LEU A 129 2.54 14.70 2.90
CA LEU A 129 3.52 14.72 1.82
C LEU A 129 4.50 15.85 2.12
N ASN A 130 5.77 15.51 2.29
CA ASN A 130 6.85 16.45 2.55
C ASN A 130 7.66 16.66 1.28
N ILE A 131 7.95 17.90 0.97
CA ILE A 131 8.72 18.32 -0.21
C ILE A 131 9.86 19.20 0.29
N ALA A 132 11.08 18.66 0.29
CA ALA A 132 12.27 19.49 0.47
C ALA A 132 12.54 20.23 -0.83
N ALA A 133 12.43 21.54 -0.82
CA ALA A 133 12.44 22.38 -2.00
C ALA A 133 13.26 23.66 -1.79
N SER A 134 13.44 24.42 -2.85
CA SER A 134 13.92 25.80 -2.80
C SER A 134 12.94 26.71 -3.52
N ASN A 135 12.73 27.90 -2.95
CA ASN A 135 12.03 29.00 -3.59
C ASN A 135 12.94 29.80 -4.55
N GLN A 136 14.20 29.42 -4.67
CA GLN A 136 15.19 30.09 -5.52
C GLN A 136 15.72 29.13 -6.57
N ASP A 137 15.58 29.48 -7.84
CA ASP A 137 16.03 28.65 -8.98
C ASP A 137 17.55 28.43 -9.05
N THR A 138 18.33 29.19 -8.30
CA THR A 138 19.79 29.13 -8.31
C THR A 138 20.39 28.22 -7.26
N LEU A 139 19.60 27.76 -6.29
CA LEU A 139 20.09 26.90 -5.22
C LEU A 139 20.25 25.45 -5.71
N THR A 140 21.34 24.82 -5.30
CA THR A 140 21.64 23.39 -5.56
C THR A 140 21.24 22.48 -4.38
N ARG A 141 20.65 23.04 -3.34
CA ARG A 141 20.20 22.34 -2.13
C ARG A 141 18.86 22.90 -1.65
N PRO A 142 18.05 22.10 -0.96
CA PRO A 142 16.80 22.59 -0.39
C PRO A 142 17.09 23.61 0.74
N ASP A 143 16.26 24.64 0.82
CA ASP A 143 16.25 25.65 1.88
C ASP A 143 14.95 25.67 2.66
N THR A 144 13.95 24.93 2.19
CA THR A 144 12.64 24.83 2.84
C THR A 144 12.07 23.41 2.77
N ILE A 145 11.13 23.12 3.67
CA ILE A 145 10.30 21.89 3.63
C ILE A 145 8.84 22.33 3.60
N ILE A 146 8.17 21.95 2.53
CA ILE A 146 6.72 22.14 2.36
C ILE A 146 6.03 20.86 2.78
N THR A 147 5.02 20.99 3.62
CA THR A 147 4.23 19.87 4.14
C THR A 147 2.78 20.03 3.73
N LYS A 148 2.24 19.03 3.04
CA LYS A 148 0.86 18.98 2.56
C LYS A 148 0.13 17.80 3.16
N ASN A 149 -1.03 18.04 3.77
CA ASN A 149 -1.88 16.98 4.27
C ASN A 149 -2.53 16.22 3.11
N PHE A 150 -2.70 14.91 3.28
CA PHE A 150 -3.48 14.09 2.35
C PHE A 150 -4.38 13.10 3.09
N THR A 151 -5.45 12.72 2.41
CA THR A 151 -6.28 11.56 2.76
C THR A 151 -6.44 10.71 1.51
N THR A 152 -6.01 9.45 1.59
CA THR A 152 -6.09 8.48 0.49
C THR A 152 -6.94 7.30 0.92
N ASN A 153 -7.91 6.92 0.09
CA ASN A 153 -8.71 5.71 0.28
C ASN A 153 -8.28 4.65 -0.73
N VAL A 154 -7.98 3.45 -0.24
CA VAL A 154 -7.57 2.32 -1.06
C VAL A 154 -8.47 1.13 -0.78
N VAL A 155 -9.05 0.57 -1.83
CA VAL A 155 -9.97 -0.58 -1.77
C VAL A 155 -9.27 -1.82 -2.28
N THR A 156 -9.43 -2.93 -1.53
CA THR A 156 -9.06 -4.29 -1.93
C THR A 156 -10.29 -5.17 -1.72
N ARG A 157 -10.61 -6.04 -2.67
CA ARG A 157 -11.67 -7.05 -2.50
C ARG A 157 -11.06 -8.39 -2.14
N LEU A 158 -11.66 -9.05 -1.17
CA LEU A 158 -11.25 -10.35 -0.68
C LEU A 158 -12.37 -11.34 -0.93
N LEU A 159 -12.04 -12.58 -1.28
CA LEU A 159 -13.00 -13.67 -1.44
C LEU A 159 -12.71 -14.73 -0.39
N PHE A 160 -13.66 -14.93 0.51
CA PHE A 160 -13.62 -15.98 1.52
C PHE A 160 -14.58 -17.12 1.17
N GLN A 161 -14.25 -18.32 1.62
CA GLN A 161 -15.15 -19.49 1.59
C GLN A 161 -15.36 -20.03 2.99
N HIS A 162 -16.59 -20.38 3.31
CA HIS A 162 -16.96 -21.10 4.52
C HIS A 162 -16.59 -22.57 4.32
N VAL A 163 -15.65 -23.09 5.11
CA VAL A 163 -15.08 -24.44 4.91
C VAL A 163 -15.41 -25.42 6.03
N ASP A 164 -15.78 -24.93 7.23
CA ASP A 164 -16.08 -25.77 8.39
C ASP A 164 -17.00 -25.03 9.39
N THR A 165 -17.48 -25.74 10.43
CA THR A 165 -18.35 -25.23 11.52
C THR A 165 -17.78 -25.60 12.89
N THR A 166 -16.48 -25.37 13.09
CA THR A 166 -15.83 -25.61 14.38
C THR A 166 -16.13 -24.53 15.40
N SER A 167 -15.84 -24.78 16.66
CA SER A 167 -15.92 -23.78 17.72
C SER A 167 -14.92 -22.62 17.57
N ASN A 168 -13.87 -22.78 16.73
CA ASN A 168 -12.93 -21.72 16.41
C ASN A 168 -13.28 -21.10 15.04
N PRO A 169 -13.87 -19.89 14.99
CA PRO A 169 -14.27 -19.25 13.74
C PRO A 169 -13.13 -19.05 12.73
N MET A 170 -11.87 -18.93 13.21
CA MET A 170 -10.70 -18.82 12.33
C MET A 170 -10.48 -20.05 11.43
N HIS A 171 -10.93 -21.22 11.85
CA HIS A 171 -10.85 -22.47 11.08
C HIS A 171 -12.01 -22.62 10.11
N ASN A 172 -13.09 -21.87 10.33
CA ASN A 172 -14.32 -21.99 9.52
C ASN A 172 -14.21 -21.23 8.19
N TRP A 173 -13.24 -20.31 8.08
CA TRP A 173 -13.08 -19.45 6.92
C TRP A 173 -11.74 -19.62 6.25
N LYS A 174 -11.75 -19.55 4.93
CA LYS A 174 -10.54 -19.61 4.10
C LYS A 174 -10.53 -18.46 3.11
N LEU A 175 -9.42 -17.70 3.07
CA LEU A 175 -9.19 -16.68 2.05
C LEU A 175 -8.82 -17.37 0.73
N LEU A 176 -9.70 -17.28 -0.28
CA LEU A 176 -9.52 -17.88 -1.59
C LEU A 176 -8.92 -16.93 -2.61
N GLY A 177 -9.16 -15.63 -2.47
CA GLY A 177 -8.71 -14.66 -3.46
C GLY A 177 -8.58 -13.27 -2.89
N VAL A 178 -7.66 -12.50 -3.49
CA VAL A 178 -7.42 -11.09 -3.20
C VAL A 178 -7.38 -10.33 -4.51
N SER A 179 -8.16 -9.26 -4.64
CA SER A 179 -8.03 -8.37 -5.79
C SER A 179 -6.79 -7.51 -5.65
N LEU A 180 -6.36 -6.89 -6.76
CA LEU A 180 -5.44 -5.78 -6.65
C LEU A 180 -6.08 -4.65 -5.85
N ALA A 181 -5.25 -3.85 -5.19
CA ALA A 181 -5.70 -2.65 -4.50
C ALA A 181 -5.81 -1.47 -5.47
N SER A 182 -6.82 -0.62 -5.27
CA SER A 182 -6.99 0.61 -6.07
C SER A 182 -7.57 1.72 -5.23
N GLY A 183 -7.06 2.92 -5.42
CA GLY A 183 -7.56 4.11 -4.73
C GLY A 183 -6.77 5.36 -5.05
N GLY A 184 -6.82 6.33 -4.14
CA GLY A 184 -6.16 7.61 -4.29
C GLY A 184 -6.81 8.67 -3.42
N THR A 185 -6.41 9.93 -3.62
CA THR A 185 -7.11 11.09 -3.12
C THR A 185 -8.42 11.28 -3.87
N ASN A 186 -9.34 12.05 -3.30
CA ASN A 186 -10.62 12.32 -3.95
C ASN A 186 -10.45 13.37 -5.07
N THR A 187 -10.04 12.92 -6.27
CA THR A 187 -9.90 13.76 -7.45
C THR A 187 -10.48 13.07 -8.68
N THR A 188 -11.05 13.84 -9.60
CA THR A 188 -11.49 13.38 -10.94
C THR A 188 -10.51 13.79 -12.04
N ASN A 189 -9.53 14.64 -11.70
CA ASN A 189 -8.58 15.22 -12.66
C ASN A 189 -7.46 14.24 -13.03
N PHE A 190 -7.33 13.16 -12.27
CA PHE A 190 -6.16 12.30 -12.33
C PHE A 190 -6.50 10.85 -11.98
N LYS A 191 -6.11 9.89 -12.82
CA LYS A 191 -6.30 8.46 -12.54
C LYS A 191 -5.35 7.58 -13.34
N ILE A 192 -5.02 6.42 -12.80
CA ILE A 192 -4.39 5.32 -13.53
C ILE A 192 -5.49 4.59 -14.30
N ASN A 193 -5.32 4.46 -15.63
CA ASN A 193 -6.25 3.78 -16.51
C ASN A 193 -5.90 2.31 -16.69
N SER A 194 -4.61 2.01 -16.84
CA SER A 194 -4.14 0.65 -17.04
C SER A 194 -2.72 0.45 -16.53
N LEU A 195 -2.41 -0.80 -16.26
CA LEU A 195 -1.09 -1.29 -15.89
C LEU A 195 -0.78 -2.52 -16.72
N THR A 196 0.36 -2.52 -17.39
CA THR A 196 0.90 -3.69 -18.09
C THR A 196 2.22 -4.11 -17.44
N VAL A 197 2.29 -5.37 -17.04
CA VAL A 197 3.48 -6.03 -16.51
C VAL A 197 4.00 -6.97 -17.59
N THR A 198 5.26 -6.81 -18.01
CA THR A 198 5.94 -7.69 -18.96
C THR A 198 7.00 -8.48 -18.21
N LEU A 199 6.88 -9.80 -18.24
CA LEU A 199 7.79 -10.73 -17.60
C LEU A 199 9.08 -10.91 -18.44
N SER A 200 10.11 -11.45 -17.83
CA SER A 200 11.36 -11.83 -18.53
C SER A 200 11.13 -12.86 -19.65
N SER A 201 10.09 -13.70 -19.53
CA SER A 201 9.65 -14.63 -20.58
C SER A 201 9.09 -13.93 -21.84
N GLY A 202 8.78 -12.63 -21.76
CA GLY A 202 8.06 -11.89 -22.79
C GLY A 202 6.54 -11.89 -22.62
N ASP A 203 6.00 -12.68 -21.69
CA ASP A 203 4.58 -12.69 -21.38
C ASP A 203 4.13 -11.36 -20.80
N THR A 204 2.93 -10.92 -21.17
CA THR A 204 2.37 -9.65 -20.70
C THR A 204 1.03 -9.85 -20.02
N VAL A 205 0.82 -9.12 -18.92
CA VAL A 205 -0.47 -9.04 -18.23
C VAL A 205 -0.89 -7.59 -18.21
N THR A 206 -2.06 -7.27 -18.79
CA THR A 206 -2.64 -5.93 -18.75
C THR A 206 -3.87 -5.91 -17.86
N ILE A 207 -3.91 -4.94 -16.94
CA ILE A 207 -4.94 -4.77 -15.92
C ILE A 207 -5.56 -3.38 -16.13
N THR A 208 -6.88 -3.33 -16.26
CA THR A 208 -7.66 -2.08 -16.42
C THR A 208 -8.66 -1.88 -15.28
N ASP A 209 -9.02 -2.96 -14.59
CA ASP A 209 -9.90 -2.94 -13.43
C ASP A 209 -9.23 -3.73 -12.27
N PRO A 210 -8.42 -3.06 -11.45
CA PRO A 210 -7.66 -3.71 -10.39
C PRO A 210 -8.55 -4.38 -9.35
N THR A 211 -9.68 -3.79 -8.99
CA THR A 211 -10.57 -4.35 -7.96
C THR A 211 -11.35 -5.56 -8.41
N ASN A 212 -11.42 -5.85 -9.71
CA ASN A 212 -11.99 -7.06 -10.28
C ASN A 212 -10.94 -8.07 -10.78
N TYR A 213 -9.66 -7.70 -10.74
CA TYR A 213 -8.57 -8.62 -11.04
C TYR A 213 -8.16 -9.37 -9.77
N PHE A 214 -8.67 -10.60 -9.63
CA PHE A 214 -8.37 -11.46 -8.48
C PHE A 214 -7.16 -12.36 -8.74
N ILE A 215 -6.24 -12.38 -7.80
CA ILE A 215 -5.30 -13.46 -7.61
C ILE A 215 -5.93 -14.49 -6.67
N SER A 216 -5.81 -15.79 -6.99
CA SER A 216 -6.47 -16.85 -6.25
C SER A 216 -5.47 -17.80 -5.61
N ARG A 217 -5.82 -18.39 -4.45
CA ARG A 217 -5.03 -19.38 -3.74
C ARG A 217 -5.43 -20.79 -4.21
N SER A 218 -4.45 -21.61 -4.60
CA SER A 218 -4.68 -23.03 -4.89
C SER A 218 -4.77 -23.84 -3.60
N ASP A 219 -5.76 -24.75 -3.53
CA ASP A 219 -5.91 -25.67 -2.41
C ASP A 219 -4.78 -26.69 -2.30
N LYS A 220 -4.23 -27.12 -3.43
CA LYS A 220 -3.22 -28.19 -3.48
C LYS A 220 -1.84 -27.76 -2.94
N TRP A 221 -1.48 -26.49 -3.06
CA TRP A 221 -0.10 -26.02 -2.82
C TRP A 221 0.03 -24.81 -1.91
N LYS A 222 -1.06 -24.24 -1.41
CA LYS A 222 -1.07 -22.95 -0.69
C LYS A 222 -0.42 -21.80 -1.49
N HIS A 223 -0.38 -21.91 -2.81
CA HIS A 223 0.19 -20.90 -3.70
C HIS A 223 -0.91 -20.03 -4.31
N TRP A 224 -0.59 -18.77 -4.56
CA TRP A 224 -1.47 -17.85 -5.26
C TRP A 224 -1.41 -18.09 -6.77
N HIS A 225 -2.55 -18.35 -7.41
CA HIS A 225 -2.68 -18.37 -8.86
C HIS A 225 -2.88 -16.97 -9.40
N ARG A 226 -2.42 -16.73 -10.64
CA ARG A 226 -2.41 -15.40 -11.28
C ARG A 226 -1.61 -14.35 -10.54
N CYS A 227 -0.96 -14.69 -9.43
CA CYS A 227 0.02 -13.82 -8.82
C CYS A 227 1.26 -13.84 -9.72
N PRO A 228 1.71 -12.72 -10.26
CA PRO A 228 2.94 -12.69 -11.03
C PRO A 228 4.07 -13.27 -10.20
N GLU A 229 4.76 -14.27 -10.76
CA GLU A 229 5.91 -14.92 -10.11
C GLU A 229 7.17 -14.56 -10.87
N PHE A 230 8.16 -14.09 -10.13
CA PHE A 230 9.46 -13.69 -10.64
C PHE A 230 10.54 -14.55 -10.01
N GLY A 231 11.60 -14.85 -10.76
CA GLY A 231 12.85 -15.32 -10.20
C GLY A 231 13.56 -14.20 -9.44
N SER A 232 14.45 -14.55 -8.52
CA SER A 232 15.35 -13.56 -7.96
C SER A 232 16.23 -13.02 -9.09
N ASP A 233 16.33 -11.69 -9.20
CA ASP A 233 17.05 -10.96 -10.27
C ASP A 233 16.36 -10.90 -11.64
N ASP A 234 15.14 -11.41 -11.77
CA ASP A 234 14.39 -11.23 -13.00
C ASP A 234 14.21 -9.75 -13.33
N SER A 235 14.34 -9.44 -14.61
CA SER A 235 14.06 -8.10 -15.12
C SER A 235 12.59 -8.01 -15.51
N VAL A 236 11.89 -7.06 -14.91
CA VAL A 236 10.44 -6.83 -15.12
C VAL A 236 10.24 -5.45 -15.70
N LYS A 237 9.47 -5.35 -16.78
CA LYS A 237 9.06 -4.07 -17.34
C LYS A 237 7.63 -3.77 -16.92
N ILE A 238 7.43 -2.57 -16.36
CA ILE A 238 6.11 -2.02 -16.03
C ILE A 238 5.80 -0.87 -16.97
N SER A 239 4.59 -0.87 -17.50
CA SER A 239 4.02 0.22 -18.30
C SER A 239 2.68 0.64 -17.69
N VAL A 240 2.54 1.92 -17.42
CA VAL A 240 1.36 2.51 -16.76
C VAL A 240 0.77 3.58 -17.64
N GLU A 241 -0.53 3.48 -17.91
CA GLU A 241 -1.29 4.52 -18.58
C GLU A 241 -2.03 5.35 -17.54
N VAL A 242 -1.86 6.67 -17.62
CA VAL A 242 -2.47 7.64 -16.72
C VAL A 242 -3.26 8.66 -17.52
N TYR A 243 -4.48 8.96 -17.08
CA TYR A 243 -5.22 10.15 -17.50
C TYR A 243 -4.89 11.31 -16.54
N SER A 244 -4.62 12.48 -17.10
CA SER A 244 -4.41 13.72 -16.36
C SER A 244 -5.11 14.88 -17.09
N ALA A 245 -5.89 15.68 -16.36
CA ALA A 245 -6.48 16.91 -16.89
C ALA A 245 -5.45 18.02 -17.12
N TYR A 246 -4.23 17.84 -16.62
CA TYR A 246 -3.18 18.85 -16.66
C TYR A 246 -2.25 18.67 -17.85
N ALA A 247 -1.77 19.80 -18.40
CA ALA A 247 -0.84 19.79 -19.53
C ALA A 247 0.55 19.32 -19.16
N ASP A 248 0.97 19.58 -17.92
CA ASP A 248 2.28 19.17 -17.39
C ASP A 248 2.35 17.67 -17.10
N THR A 249 3.57 17.14 -17.17
CA THR A 249 3.83 15.72 -16.93
C THR A 249 3.70 15.37 -15.44
N ASP A 250 3.06 14.24 -15.18
CA ASP A 250 2.85 13.72 -13.84
C ASP A 250 4.05 12.91 -13.34
N PHE A 251 4.02 12.47 -12.08
CA PHE A 251 5.01 11.62 -11.47
C PHE A 251 4.42 10.25 -11.16
N VAL A 252 5.04 9.21 -11.68
CA VAL A 252 4.63 7.83 -11.43
C VAL A 252 5.81 7.10 -10.82
N THR A 253 5.59 6.50 -9.65
CA THR A 253 6.60 5.75 -8.89
C THR A 253 6.09 4.36 -8.55
N LEU A 254 7.00 3.40 -8.47
CA LEU A 254 6.76 2.06 -7.98
C LEU A 254 7.60 1.83 -6.73
N THR A 255 6.94 1.50 -5.61
CA THR A 255 7.57 1.07 -4.36
C THR A 255 7.34 -0.43 -4.20
N TYR A 256 8.40 -1.20 -4.01
CA TYR A 256 8.36 -2.66 -4.00
C TYR A 256 9.40 -3.27 -3.07
N GLY A 257 9.29 -4.57 -2.80
CA GLY A 257 10.27 -5.35 -2.05
C GLY A 257 10.11 -5.30 -0.54
N ALA A 258 9.32 -4.37 0.03
CA ALA A 258 9.08 -4.37 1.46
C ALA A 258 8.23 -5.59 1.85
N ASP A 259 8.71 -6.34 2.84
CA ASP A 259 7.95 -7.36 3.54
C ASP A 259 6.91 -6.75 4.48
N HIS A 260 6.20 -7.57 5.23
CA HIS A 260 5.20 -7.11 6.21
C HIS A 260 5.81 -6.31 7.39
N HIS A 261 7.14 -6.32 7.55
CA HIS A 261 7.88 -5.49 8.51
C HIS A 261 8.41 -4.20 7.89
N GLY A 262 8.24 -3.98 6.58
CA GLY A 262 8.74 -2.82 5.86
C GLY A 262 10.24 -2.85 5.55
N LEU A 263 10.89 -4.02 5.65
CA LEU A 263 12.29 -4.20 5.30
C LEU A 263 12.45 -4.40 3.79
N HIS A 264 13.65 -4.10 3.27
CA HIS A 264 14.06 -4.35 1.87
C HIS A 264 13.30 -3.56 0.81
N ARG A 265 12.71 -2.43 1.20
CA ARG A 265 11.95 -1.56 0.28
C ARG A 265 12.86 -0.93 -0.77
N ASN A 266 12.38 -0.93 -2.01
CA ASN A 266 12.95 -0.20 -3.12
C ASN A 266 11.90 0.72 -3.73
N LYS A 267 12.34 1.85 -4.31
CA LYS A 267 11.48 2.79 -5.02
C LYS A 267 12.11 3.14 -6.36
N SER A 268 11.30 3.18 -7.41
CA SER A 268 11.72 3.57 -8.75
C SER A 268 10.71 4.52 -9.37
N LYS A 269 11.20 5.62 -9.94
CA LYS A 269 10.39 6.52 -10.76
C LYS A 269 10.30 5.95 -12.17
N LEU A 270 9.11 5.98 -12.77
CA LEU A 270 8.87 5.60 -14.14
C LEU A 270 9.12 6.78 -15.08
N ASP A 271 9.61 6.49 -16.27
CA ASP A 271 9.94 7.48 -17.29
C ASP A 271 8.76 7.66 -18.25
N LEU A 272 8.42 8.92 -18.62
CA LEU A 272 7.38 9.21 -19.62
C LEU A 272 7.88 8.77 -20.99
N VAL A 273 7.10 7.95 -21.70
CA VAL A 273 7.42 7.44 -23.05
C VAL A 273 6.50 7.95 -24.12
N SER A 274 5.23 8.29 -23.77
CA SER A 274 4.30 8.87 -24.73
C SER A 274 3.27 9.75 -24.05
N GLN A 275 2.72 10.72 -24.82
CA GLN A 275 1.63 11.58 -24.40
C GLN A 275 0.72 11.85 -25.60
N THR A 276 -0.59 11.76 -25.39
CA THR A 276 -1.62 12.06 -26.40
C THR A 276 -2.73 12.87 -25.75
N ALA A 277 -3.20 13.92 -26.42
CA ALA A 277 -4.36 14.69 -25.95
C ALA A 277 -5.63 13.82 -26.04
N SER A 278 -6.47 13.86 -25.01
CA SER A 278 -7.71 13.08 -24.94
C SER A 278 -8.72 13.72 -23.99
N GLY A 279 -9.92 14.00 -24.47
CA GLY A 279 -11.07 14.34 -23.63
C GLY A 279 -10.91 15.56 -22.71
N GLY A 280 -10.17 16.60 -23.15
CA GLY A 280 -9.89 17.79 -22.33
C GLY A 280 -8.70 17.65 -21.39
N GLY A 281 -7.95 16.55 -21.52
CA GLY A 281 -6.73 16.28 -20.80
C GLY A 281 -5.74 15.48 -21.66
N TYR A 282 -4.94 14.66 -21.02
CA TYR A 282 -3.88 13.89 -21.64
C TYR A 282 -3.89 12.44 -21.16
N ILE A 283 -3.66 11.52 -22.08
CA ILE A 283 -3.28 10.14 -21.77
C ILE A 283 -1.75 10.05 -21.88
N ARG A 284 -1.12 9.58 -20.83
CA ARG A 284 0.34 9.45 -20.75
C ARG A 284 0.74 8.03 -20.39
N THR A 285 1.77 7.52 -21.06
CA THR A 285 2.34 6.21 -20.75
C THR A 285 3.69 6.40 -20.08
N TYR A 286 3.84 5.82 -18.90
CA TYR A 286 5.08 5.77 -18.13
C TYR A 286 5.60 4.36 -18.10
N GLN A 287 6.91 4.18 -18.21
CA GLN A 287 7.54 2.85 -18.22
C GLN A 287 8.81 2.82 -17.38
N LYS A 288 9.10 1.65 -16.84
CA LYS A 288 10.38 1.34 -16.19
C LYS A 288 10.64 -0.15 -16.27
N THR A 289 11.89 -0.49 -16.48
CA THR A 289 12.43 -1.83 -16.26
C THR A 289 13.24 -1.82 -14.95
N PHE A 290 13.01 -2.79 -14.10
CA PHE A 290 13.69 -2.93 -12.82
C PHE A 290 13.96 -4.40 -12.52
N ASN A 291 14.96 -4.66 -11.66
CA ASN A 291 15.26 -6.01 -11.21
C ASN A 291 14.49 -6.32 -9.93
N VAL A 292 13.91 -7.51 -9.88
CA VAL A 292 13.17 -7.98 -8.71
C VAL A 292 14.15 -8.24 -7.56
N SER A 293 13.68 -8.01 -6.34
CA SER A 293 14.47 -8.24 -5.13
C SER A 293 14.90 -9.70 -4.98
N HIS A 294 16.09 -9.94 -4.42
CA HIS A 294 16.61 -11.27 -4.10
C HIS A 294 15.84 -12.03 -3.02
N TYR A 295 14.94 -11.35 -2.29
CA TYR A 295 14.21 -11.96 -1.19
C TYR A 295 13.01 -12.73 -1.69
N ARG A 296 12.92 -14.00 -1.29
CA ARG A 296 11.80 -14.88 -1.65
C ARG A 296 10.58 -14.60 -0.78
N GLY A 297 9.40 -14.70 -1.36
CA GLY A 297 8.15 -14.52 -0.61
C GLY A 297 7.05 -13.88 -1.45
N TYR A 298 5.99 -13.51 -0.75
CA TYR A 298 4.87 -12.78 -1.31
C TYR A 298 4.93 -11.33 -0.86
N PHE A 299 4.75 -10.42 -1.81
CA PHE A 299 4.86 -8.98 -1.62
C PHE A 299 3.70 -8.28 -2.30
N SER A 300 3.49 -7.03 -1.95
CA SER A 300 2.61 -6.12 -2.68
C SER A 300 3.39 -4.87 -3.06
N ALA A 301 3.70 -4.71 -4.33
CA ALA A 301 4.23 -3.44 -4.81
C ALA A 301 3.13 -2.38 -4.82
N VAL A 302 3.50 -1.13 -4.63
CA VAL A 302 2.61 0.03 -4.67
C VAL A 302 3.03 0.96 -5.80
N LEU A 303 2.13 1.13 -6.74
CA LEU A 303 2.24 2.11 -7.81
C LEU A 303 1.54 3.39 -7.34
N ASN A 304 2.30 4.46 -7.16
CA ASN A 304 1.81 5.78 -6.81
C ASN A 304 1.99 6.74 -7.98
N ALA A 305 0.93 7.44 -8.33
CA ALA A 305 0.96 8.47 -9.33
C ALA A 305 0.46 9.80 -8.72
N PHE A 306 1.19 10.90 -8.98
CA PHE A 306 0.90 12.24 -8.48
C PHE A 306 0.88 13.23 -9.62
N THR A 307 0.00 14.23 -9.53
CA THR A 307 0.03 15.37 -10.46
C THR A 307 1.28 16.23 -10.25
N ARG A 308 1.72 16.91 -11.30
CA ARG A 308 2.83 17.87 -11.20
C ARG A 308 2.54 18.95 -10.16
N GLN A 309 1.32 19.49 -10.14
CA GLN A 309 0.90 20.54 -9.22
C GLN A 309 1.06 20.10 -7.75
N THR A 310 0.79 18.85 -7.44
CA THR A 310 1.02 18.29 -6.10
C THR A 310 2.45 18.55 -5.62
N ILE A 311 3.44 18.47 -6.50
CA ILE A 311 4.88 18.46 -6.13
C ILE A 311 5.53 19.84 -6.38
N TYR A 312 5.12 20.59 -7.41
CA TYR A 312 5.77 21.83 -7.84
C TYR A 312 5.04 23.12 -7.44
N ASP A 313 3.82 23.03 -6.94
CA ASP A 313 3.04 24.16 -6.46
C ASP A 313 2.78 23.95 -4.97
N ASP A 314 3.28 24.83 -4.12
CA ASP A 314 3.16 24.75 -2.66
C ASP A 314 1.71 24.87 -2.16
N SER A 315 0.86 25.56 -2.91
CA SER A 315 -0.56 25.82 -2.59
C SER A 315 -1.50 24.73 -3.10
N ALA A 316 -1.09 23.95 -4.11
CA ALA A 316 -1.94 22.92 -4.70
C ALA A 316 -2.18 21.75 -3.72
N PRO A 317 -3.40 21.17 -3.70
CA PRO A 317 -3.68 20.00 -2.88
C PRO A 317 -2.91 18.77 -3.38
N VAL A 318 -2.85 17.75 -2.53
CA VAL A 318 -2.31 16.45 -2.95
C VAL A 318 -3.34 15.73 -3.81
N GLU A 319 -3.02 15.52 -5.08
CA GLU A 319 -3.80 14.69 -6.01
C GLU A 319 -2.97 13.47 -6.40
N SER A 320 -3.47 12.29 -6.05
CA SER A 320 -2.79 11.02 -6.28
C SER A 320 -3.76 9.91 -6.66
N ASN A 321 -3.24 8.92 -7.39
CA ASN A 321 -3.91 7.64 -7.61
C ASN A 321 -2.93 6.50 -7.33
N THR A 322 -3.42 5.44 -6.69
CA THR A 322 -2.58 4.38 -6.15
C THR A 322 -3.16 3.02 -6.52
N TRP A 323 -2.32 2.13 -7.06
CA TRP A 323 -2.64 0.71 -7.26
C TRP A 323 -1.66 -0.17 -6.49
N GLY A 324 -2.16 -1.28 -5.92
CA GLY A 324 -1.35 -2.30 -5.29
C GLY A 324 -1.24 -3.52 -6.18
N LEU A 325 -0.03 -4.03 -6.35
CA LEU A 325 0.27 -5.20 -7.18
C LEU A 325 0.87 -6.29 -6.31
N PRO A 326 0.08 -7.30 -5.95
CA PRO A 326 0.63 -8.51 -5.36
C PRO A 326 1.53 -9.24 -6.35
N TYR A 327 2.68 -9.73 -5.85
CA TYR A 327 3.59 -10.56 -6.63
C TYR A 327 4.33 -11.54 -5.72
N LYS A 328 4.94 -12.56 -6.33
CA LYS A 328 5.75 -13.55 -5.66
C LYS A 328 7.16 -13.52 -6.22
N VAL A 329 8.15 -13.68 -5.35
CA VAL A 329 9.53 -13.99 -5.74
C VAL A 329 9.78 -15.46 -5.42
N GLY A 330 10.03 -16.23 -6.44
CA GLY A 330 10.27 -17.68 -6.38
C GLY A 330 11.76 -18.05 -6.34
N HIS A 331 12.03 -19.28 -6.71
CA HIS A 331 13.39 -19.84 -6.82
C HIS A 331 14.01 -19.51 -8.15
#